data_2629bd82c1ada84b8c33c28458ec7c7e
#
_entry.id   2629bd82c1ada84b8c33c28458ec7c7e
#
_cell.length_a   1.000
_cell.length_b   1.000
_cell.length_c   1.000
_cell.angle_alpha   90.00
_cell.angle_beta   90.00
_cell.angle_gamma   90.00
#
_symmetry.space_group_name_H-M   'P 1'
#
loop_
_entity.id
_entity.type
_entity.pdbx_description
1 polymer ?
#
loop_
_entity_poly.entity_id
_entity_poly.type
_entity_poly.pdbx_seq_one_letter_code
_entity_poly.pdbx_strand_id
1 'polypeptide(L)'
;IDEEPEADEGYVTLVRAKEEDGVIRECKERTGMWAWKHPHREEGTVTYTKLTGDVRFFDVDFAYEEGKTVLHNVTLYAKPGQKVAFVGSTGAGKTTITNLINRFYDIADGKIRYDGININKIKKSDLRRSLGMVLQDTNLFTGTVMENIRYGNLEASDEAVSYTHLTLPTNS
;
A
#
# COMPACT_ATOMS: atom_id res chain seq x y z
N ILE A 1 0.60 -27.34 -6.29
CA ILE A 1 -0.76 -26.79 -6.19
C ILE A 1 -0.73 -25.54 -7.05
N ASP A 2 -1.32 -25.63 -8.24
CA ASP A 2 -1.47 -24.48 -9.15
C ASP A 2 -2.63 -23.63 -8.58
N GLU A 3 -2.29 -22.70 -7.68
CA GLU A 3 -3.24 -21.68 -7.27
C GLU A 3 -3.41 -20.70 -8.43
N GLU A 4 -4.65 -20.40 -8.80
CA GLU A 4 -4.92 -19.36 -9.78
C GLU A 4 -4.38 -18.02 -9.27
N PRO A 5 -3.70 -17.23 -10.13
CA PRO A 5 -3.20 -15.94 -9.71
C PRO A 5 -4.36 -15.04 -9.27
N GLU A 6 -4.14 -14.31 -8.16
CA GLU A 6 -5.12 -13.36 -7.65
C GLU A 6 -5.51 -12.34 -8.73
N ALA A 7 -6.82 -12.12 -8.91
CA ALA A 7 -7.31 -11.12 -9.86
C ALA A 7 -6.82 -9.71 -9.47
N ASP A 8 -6.09 -9.05 -10.39
CA ASP A 8 -5.58 -7.69 -10.20
C ASP A 8 -6.67 -6.67 -10.55
N GLU A 9 -7.68 -6.61 -9.68
CA GLU A 9 -8.83 -5.74 -9.85
C GLU A 9 -8.49 -4.28 -9.55
N GLY A 10 -9.15 -3.39 -10.26
CA GLY A 10 -9.03 -1.94 -10.12
C GLY A 10 -8.56 -1.28 -11.42
N TYR A 11 -8.88 0.01 -11.56
CA TYR A 11 -8.59 0.79 -12.77
C TYR A 11 -7.78 2.07 -12.47
N VAL A 12 -7.62 2.43 -11.21
CA VAL A 12 -6.71 3.50 -10.79
C VAL A 12 -5.30 2.92 -10.69
N THR A 13 -4.37 3.51 -11.42
CA THR A 13 -3.00 3.02 -11.55
C THR A 13 -1.98 3.99 -10.99
N LEU A 14 -0.83 3.49 -10.56
CA LEU A 14 0.29 4.27 -10.07
C LEU A 14 1.23 4.61 -11.24
N VAL A 15 1.44 5.89 -11.48
CA VAL A 15 2.28 6.38 -12.57
C VAL A 15 3.35 7.34 -12.07
N ARG A 16 4.46 7.43 -12.80
CA ARG A 16 5.43 8.50 -12.60
C ARG A 16 4.81 9.82 -13.03
N ALA A 17 5.05 10.85 -12.25
CA ALA A 17 4.45 12.15 -12.47
C ALA A 17 5.45 13.29 -12.29
N LYS A 18 5.09 14.46 -12.80
CA LYS A 18 5.72 15.74 -12.52
C LYS A 18 4.64 16.78 -12.24
N GLU A 19 5.03 17.79 -11.49
CA GLU A 19 4.17 18.94 -11.20
C GLU A 19 4.76 20.18 -11.87
N GLU A 20 3.98 20.80 -12.74
CA GLU A 20 4.32 22.03 -13.42
C GLU A 20 3.15 23.01 -13.27
N ASP A 21 3.44 24.21 -12.75
CA ASP A 21 2.42 25.26 -12.53
C ASP A 21 1.22 24.78 -11.68
N GLY A 22 1.47 23.93 -10.67
CA GLY A 22 0.44 23.37 -9.81
C GLY A 22 -0.41 22.26 -10.47
N VAL A 23 -0.03 21.81 -11.67
CA VAL A 23 -0.72 20.74 -12.40
C VAL A 23 0.14 19.48 -12.42
N ILE A 24 -0.44 18.38 -11.93
CA ILE A 24 0.22 17.06 -11.95
C ILE A 24 -0.04 16.39 -13.28
N ARG A 25 1.04 15.91 -13.93
CA ARG A 25 0.98 15.19 -15.21
C ARG A 25 1.82 13.94 -15.18
N GLU A 26 1.36 12.92 -15.89
CA GLU A 26 2.14 11.69 -16.11
C GLU A 26 3.39 12.01 -16.92
N CYS A 27 4.51 11.40 -16.57
CA CYS A 27 5.77 11.51 -17.30
C CYS A 27 6.53 10.19 -17.32
N LYS A 28 7.51 10.06 -18.23
CA LYS A 28 8.39 8.87 -18.31
C LYS A 28 9.68 9.07 -17.49
N GLU A 29 9.99 10.28 -17.12
CA GLU A 29 11.21 10.67 -16.42
C GLU A 29 11.20 10.18 -14.97
N ARG A 30 12.37 9.94 -14.41
CA ARG A 30 12.54 9.59 -13.00
C ARG A 30 12.58 10.86 -12.15
N THR A 31 11.43 11.45 -11.89
CA THR A 31 11.29 12.67 -11.08
C THR A 31 11.29 12.40 -9.56
N GLY A 32 11.18 11.14 -9.15
CA GLY A 32 10.94 10.77 -7.75
C GLY A 32 9.48 10.98 -7.31
N MET A 33 8.64 11.57 -8.12
CA MET A 33 7.23 11.81 -7.82
C MET A 33 6.35 10.74 -8.45
N TRP A 34 5.37 10.26 -7.68
CA TRP A 34 4.37 9.31 -8.11
C TRP A 34 2.97 9.88 -7.90
N ALA A 35 2.04 9.50 -8.77
CA ALA A 35 0.65 9.90 -8.70
C ALA A 35 -0.29 8.76 -9.08
N TRP A 36 -1.49 8.83 -8.55
CA TRP A 36 -2.61 7.98 -8.92
C TRP A 36 -3.28 8.54 -10.17
N LYS A 37 -3.29 7.77 -11.25
CA LYS A 37 -4.03 8.05 -12.47
C LYS A 37 -5.43 7.46 -12.36
N HIS A 38 -6.43 8.33 -12.24
CA HIS A 38 -7.82 7.96 -12.05
C HIS A 38 -8.66 8.33 -13.28
N PRO A 39 -8.95 7.38 -14.19
CA PRO A 39 -9.82 7.62 -15.32
C PRO A 39 -11.30 7.68 -14.89
N HIS A 40 -12.00 8.69 -15.33
CA HIS A 40 -13.46 8.87 -15.16
C HIS A 40 -14.14 8.54 -16.49
N ARG A 41 -14.54 7.28 -16.67
CA ARG A 41 -15.01 6.75 -17.95
C ARG A 41 -16.27 7.45 -18.48
N GLU A 42 -17.17 7.83 -17.58
CA GLU A 42 -18.42 8.50 -17.95
C GLU A 42 -18.19 9.92 -18.48
N GLU A 43 -17.17 10.60 -17.96
CA GLU A 43 -16.83 11.98 -18.31
C GLU A 43 -15.72 12.05 -19.37
N GLY A 44 -15.06 10.93 -19.67
CA GLY A 44 -13.91 10.88 -20.56
C GLY A 44 -12.69 11.65 -20.05
N THR A 45 -12.64 11.92 -18.74
CA THR A 45 -11.56 12.69 -18.09
C THR A 45 -10.61 11.80 -17.29
N VAL A 46 -9.44 12.31 -16.96
CA VAL A 46 -8.45 11.66 -16.11
C VAL A 46 -8.00 12.66 -15.05
N THR A 47 -8.03 12.26 -13.79
CA THR A 47 -7.44 13.04 -12.69
C THR A 47 -6.15 12.40 -12.20
N TYR A 48 -5.21 13.22 -11.77
CA TYR A 48 -3.96 12.79 -11.16
C TYR A 48 -3.91 13.28 -9.72
N THR A 49 -3.72 12.35 -8.78
CA THR A 49 -3.61 12.65 -7.36
C THR A 49 -2.22 12.22 -6.87
N LYS A 50 -1.49 13.12 -6.25
CA LYS A 50 -0.15 12.83 -5.72
C LYS A 50 -0.19 11.69 -4.71
N LEU A 51 0.74 10.74 -4.83
CA LEU A 51 0.96 9.71 -3.82
C LEU A 51 1.54 10.36 -2.56
N THR A 52 0.78 10.37 -1.47
CA THR A 52 1.17 10.98 -0.19
C THR A 52 1.10 10.03 0.99
N GLY A 53 0.29 8.97 0.89
CA GLY A 53 0.10 7.97 1.95
C GLY A 53 -0.96 8.36 2.99
N ASP A 54 -1.97 9.17 2.63
CA ASP A 54 -3.14 9.42 3.47
C ASP A 54 -4.05 8.19 3.48
N VAL A 55 -4.28 7.61 4.67
CA VAL A 55 -5.14 6.43 4.84
C VAL A 55 -6.30 6.77 5.76
N ARG A 56 -7.52 6.43 5.35
CA ARG A 56 -8.74 6.66 6.14
C ARG A 56 -9.68 5.46 6.07
N PHE A 57 -10.16 5.05 7.24
CA PHE A 57 -11.24 4.08 7.41
C PHE A 57 -12.49 4.83 7.86
N PHE A 58 -13.62 4.46 7.30
CA PHE A 58 -14.94 5.01 7.64
C PHE A 58 -15.90 3.86 7.93
N ASP A 59 -16.30 3.74 9.19
CA ASP A 59 -17.29 2.79 9.70
C ASP A 59 -17.05 1.35 9.19
N VAL A 60 -15.80 0.88 9.28
CA VAL A 60 -15.41 -0.41 8.72
C VAL A 60 -15.74 -1.54 9.67
N ASP A 61 -16.55 -2.47 9.20
CA ASP A 61 -16.79 -3.78 9.79
C ASP A 61 -16.06 -4.86 9.01
N PHE A 62 -15.43 -5.80 9.71
CA PHE A 62 -14.74 -6.90 9.06
C PHE A 62 -14.75 -8.18 9.91
N ALA A 63 -14.96 -9.30 9.25
CA ALA A 63 -14.83 -10.65 9.77
C ALA A 63 -14.10 -11.55 8.77
N TYR A 64 -13.20 -12.41 9.24
CA TYR A 64 -12.58 -13.43 8.40
C TYR A 64 -13.52 -14.58 8.10
N GLU A 65 -14.43 -14.88 9.05
CA GLU A 65 -15.44 -15.90 8.97
C GLU A 65 -16.80 -15.31 9.36
N GLU A 66 -17.87 -15.80 8.76
CA GLU A 66 -19.21 -15.36 9.09
C GLU A 66 -19.50 -15.53 10.59
N GLY A 67 -20.02 -14.48 11.22
CA GLY A 67 -20.33 -14.45 12.65
C GLY A 67 -19.17 -14.23 13.60
N LYS A 68 -17.93 -14.10 13.10
CA LYS A 68 -16.74 -13.79 13.90
C LYS A 68 -16.15 -12.42 13.54
N THR A 69 -16.85 -11.38 13.91
CA THR A 69 -16.40 -10.01 13.62
C THR A 69 -15.16 -9.66 14.41
N VAL A 70 -14.15 -9.16 13.70
CA VAL A 70 -12.85 -8.74 14.25
C VAL A 70 -12.76 -7.22 14.36
N LEU A 71 -13.34 -6.48 13.41
CA LEU A 71 -13.44 -5.04 13.43
C LEU A 71 -14.90 -4.62 13.46
N HIS A 72 -15.26 -3.74 14.38
CA HIS A 72 -16.60 -3.18 14.54
C HIS A 72 -16.54 -1.66 14.39
N ASN A 73 -17.23 -1.14 13.37
CA ASN A 73 -17.43 0.30 13.16
C ASN A 73 -16.14 1.11 13.32
N VAL A 74 -15.05 0.63 12.72
CA VAL A 74 -13.73 1.23 12.88
C VAL A 74 -13.61 2.46 11.99
N THR A 75 -13.41 3.60 12.61
CA THR A 75 -13.08 4.86 11.96
C THR A 75 -11.71 5.33 12.45
N LEU A 76 -10.77 5.46 11.53
CA LEU A 76 -9.41 5.92 11.81
C LEU A 76 -8.84 6.69 10.62
N TYR A 77 -7.83 7.49 10.91
CA TYR A 77 -7.07 8.16 9.85
C TYR A 77 -5.58 8.24 10.20
N ALA A 78 -4.75 8.15 9.17
CA ALA A 78 -3.33 8.42 9.21
C ALA A 78 -2.99 9.44 8.12
N LYS A 79 -2.55 10.62 8.52
CA LYS A 79 -2.14 11.69 7.58
C LYS A 79 -0.75 11.39 7.01
N PRO A 80 -0.40 11.94 5.84
CA PRO A 80 0.94 11.84 5.28
C PRO A 80 2.02 12.20 6.31
N GLY A 81 3.04 11.36 6.46
CA GLY A 81 4.14 11.54 7.41
C GLY A 81 3.80 11.25 8.88
N GLN A 82 2.55 10.95 9.21
CA GLN A 82 2.15 10.60 10.57
C GLN A 82 2.54 9.15 10.89
N LYS A 83 3.05 8.93 12.10
CA LYS A 83 3.25 7.59 12.68
C LYS A 83 2.05 7.24 13.55
N VAL A 84 1.44 6.10 13.31
CA VAL A 84 0.29 5.60 14.06
C VAL A 84 0.66 4.24 14.67
N ALA A 85 0.42 4.08 15.97
CA ALA A 85 0.62 2.82 16.67
C ALA A 85 -0.73 2.23 17.08
N PHE A 86 -0.96 0.97 16.75
CA PHE A 86 -2.10 0.20 17.22
C PHE A 86 -1.69 -0.61 18.45
N VAL A 87 -2.35 -0.38 19.57
CA VAL A 87 -2.10 -1.09 20.83
C VAL A 87 -3.32 -1.93 21.21
N GLY A 88 -3.09 -3.06 21.84
CA GLY A 88 -4.15 -3.96 22.27
C GLY A 88 -3.65 -5.38 22.42
N SER A 89 -4.49 -6.26 22.98
CA SER A 89 -4.20 -7.69 23.12
C SER A 89 -4.09 -8.41 21.78
N THR A 90 -3.53 -9.62 21.79
CA THR A 90 -3.53 -10.50 20.62
C THR A 90 -4.97 -10.78 20.17
N GLY A 91 -5.23 -10.75 18.86
CA GLY A 91 -6.59 -10.93 18.30
C GLY A 91 -7.47 -9.68 18.29
N ALA A 92 -6.99 -8.53 18.78
CA ALA A 92 -7.74 -7.27 18.78
C ALA A 92 -7.82 -6.54 17.42
N GLY A 93 -7.53 -7.21 16.31
CA GLY A 93 -7.67 -6.67 14.97
C GLY A 93 -6.51 -5.78 14.45
N LYS A 94 -5.39 -5.67 15.18
CA LYS A 94 -4.25 -4.83 14.75
C LYS A 94 -3.68 -5.26 13.39
N THR A 95 -3.41 -6.55 13.22
CA THR A 95 -2.93 -7.12 11.96
C THR A 95 -3.99 -7.03 10.86
N THR A 96 -5.27 -7.13 11.22
CA THR A 96 -6.39 -7.01 10.29
C THR A 96 -6.41 -5.66 9.60
N ILE A 97 -6.12 -4.56 10.32
CA ILE A 97 -6.06 -3.22 9.73
C ILE A 97 -5.00 -3.16 8.61
N THR A 98 -3.80 -3.69 8.86
CA THR A 98 -2.73 -3.73 7.83
C THR A 98 -3.08 -4.65 6.67
N ASN A 99 -3.73 -5.78 6.92
CA ASN A 99 -4.20 -6.70 5.88
C ASN A 99 -5.24 -6.03 4.97
N LEU A 100 -6.14 -5.22 5.53
CA LEU A 100 -7.14 -4.49 4.76
C LEU A 100 -6.53 -3.35 3.94
N ILE A 101 -5.51 -2.66 4.46
CA ILE A 101 -4.78 -1.62 3.70
C ILE A 101 -4.07 -2.25 2.49
N ASN A 102 -3.52 -3.45 2.63
CA ASN A 102 -2.89 -4.19 1.53
C ASN A 102 -3.88 -4.92 0.60
N ARG A 103 -5.18 -4.85 0.91
CA ARG A 103 -6.23 -5.58 0.19
C ARG A 103 -5.93 -7.08 0.06
N PHE A 104 -5.44 -7.71 1.14
CA PHE A 104 -5.43 -9.17 1.22
C PHE A 104 -6.83 -9.72 1.46
N TYR A 105 -7.72 -8.88 1.96
CA TYR A 105 -9.15 -9.15 2.14
C TYR A 105 -9.94 -7.90 1.74
N ASP A 106 -11.13 -8.11 1.20
CA ASP A 106 -12.07 -7.03 0.89
C ASP A 106 -13.07 -6.87 2.04
N ILE A 107 -13.48 -5.63 2.32
CA ILE A 107 -14.50 -5.32 3.33
C ILE A 107 -15.90 -5.45 2.75
N ALA A 108 -16.83 -5.96 3.57
CA ALA A 108 -18.25 -6.06 3.20
C ALA A 108 -18.98 -4.74 3.45
N ASP A 109 -18.59 -3.97 4.48
CA ASP A 109 -19.24 -2.72 4.87
C ASP A 109 -18.21 -1.66 5.28
N GLY A 110 -18.59 -0.40 5.13
CA GLY A 110 -17.71 0.74 5.34
C GLY A 110 -16.92 1.14 4.10
N LYS A 111 -15.90 2.00 4.31
CA LYS A 111 -15.01 2.48 3.23
C LYS A 111 -13.59 2.64 3.73
N ILE A 112 -12.64 2.24 2.88
CA ILE A 112 -11.23 2.56 3.06
C ILE A 112 -10.79 3.46 1.91
N ARG A 113 -10.17 4.59 2.22
CA ARG A 113 -9.60 5.50 1.23
C ARG A 113 -8.10 5.61 1.39
N TYR A 114 -7.41 5.59 0.27
CA TYR A 114 -5.98 5.82 0.16
C TYR A 114 -5.74 7.02 -0.76
N ASP A 115 -5.10 8.08 -0.24
CA ASP A 115 -4.98 9.37 -0.90
C ASP A 115 -6.32 9.94 -1.42
N GLY A 116 -7.40 9.74 -0.65
CA GLY A 116 -8.75 10.18 -0.99
C GLY A 116 -9.50 9.28 -1.98
N ILE A 117 -8.85 8.26 -2.55
CA ILE A 117 -9.43 7.32 -3.50
C ILE A 117 -9.95 6.09 -2.78
N ASN A 118 -11.15 5.60 -3.13
CA ASN A 118 -11.62 4.32 -2.60
C ASN A 118 -10.63 3.22 -3.00
N ILE A 119 -10.10 2.51 -2.00
CA ILE A 119 -9.05 1.52 -2.19
C ILE A 119 -9.43 0.40 -3.17
N ASN A 120 -10.73 0.08 -3.27
CA ASN A 120 -11.25 -0.92 -4.21
C ASN A 120 -11.14 -0.49 -5.68
N LYS A 121 -10.98 0.81 -5.97
CA LYS A 121 -10.76 1.32 -7.33
C LYS A 121 -9.30 1.25 -7.75
N ILE A 122 -8.38 1.11 -6.81
CA ILE A 122 -6.94 1.07 -7.06
C ILE A 122 -6.55 -0.35 -7.49
N LYS A 123 -5.78 -0.46 -8.55
CA LYS A 123 -5.20 -1.73 -9.01
C LYS A 123 -4.35 -2.35 -7.89
N LYS A 124 -4.64 -3.60 -7.50
CA LYS A 124 -4.01 -4.26 -6.32
C LYS A 124 -2.49 -4.28 -6.39
N SER A 125 -1.92 -4.60 -7.54
CA SER A 125 -0.47 -4.62 -7.75
C SER A 125 0.15 -3.24 -7.55
N ASP A 126 -0.49 -2.18 -8.01
CA ASP A 126 -0.03 -0.80 -7.88
C ASP A 126 -0.18 -0.28 -6.44
N LEU A 127 -1.28 -0.63 -5.77
CA LEU A 127 -1.47 -0.34 -4.35
C LEU A 127 -0.33 -0.94 -3.51
N ARG A 128 -0.08 -2.23 -3.67
CA ARG A 128 0.96 -2.95 -2.91
C ARG A 128 2.36 -2.46 -3.24
N ARG A 129 2.62 -2.05 -4.49
CA ARG A 129 3.88 -1.42 -4.89
C ARG A 129 4.12 -0.07 -4.21
N SER A 130 3.06 0.66 -3.86
CA SER A 130 3.15 1.93 -3.13
C SER A 130 3.38 1.76 -1.62
N LEU A 131 3.17 0.55 -1.10
CA LEU A 131 3.26 0.22 0.31
C LEU A 131 4.55 -0.56 0.61
N GLY A 132 5.14 -0.31 1.79
CA GLY A 132 6.18 -1.15 2.36
C GLY A 132 5.63 -1.89 3.58
N MET A 133 5.76 -3.21 3.63
CA MET A 133 5.34 -4.03 4.77
C MET A 133 6.54 -4.71 5.40
N VAL A 134 6.65 -4.59 6.73
CA VAL A 134 7.59 -5.38 7.54
C VAL A 134 6.76 -6.40 8.33
N LEU A 135 6.96 -7.68 8.03
CA LEU A 135 6.29 -8.77 8.71
C LEU A 135 6.94 -9.05 10.06
N GLN A 136 6.15 -9.57 11.01
CA GLN A 136 6.65 -9.98 12.32
C GLN A 136 7.64 -11.15 12.21
N ASP A 137 7.30 -12.12 11.34
CA ASP A 137 8.16 -13.26 11.04
C ASP A 137 8.82 -13.04 9.68
N THR A 138 10.07 -12.62 9.67
CA THR A 138 10.87 -12.49 8.46
C THR A 138 11.64 -13.78 8.21
N ASN A 139 11.34 -14.46 7.12
CA ASN A 139 12.12 -15.58 6.63
C ASN A 139 13.26 -15.05 5.76
N LEU A 140 14.49 -15.29 6.18
CA LEU A 140 15.67 -15.01 5.36
C LEU A 140 15.99 -16.25 4.52
N PHE A 141 16.31 -16.05 3.26
CA PHE A 141 16.88 -17.09 2.41
C PHE A 141 18.33 -17.37 2.82
N THR A 142 18.77 -18.61 2.61
CA THR A 142 20.18 -18.96 2.80
C THR A 142 21.05 -18.13 1.87
N GLY A 143 21.93 -17.30 2.43
CA GLY A 143 22.76 -16.38 1.70
C GLY A 143 23.20 -15.19 2.54
N THR A 144 23.84 -14.23 1.91
CA THR A 144 24.26 -12.99 2.56
C THR A 144 23.10 -12.03 2.80
N VAL A 145 23.27 -11.06 3.71
CA VAL A 145 22.31 -9.96 3.92
C VAL A 145 22.08 -9.20 2.62
N MET A 146 23.16 -8.96 1.85
CA MET A 146 23.07 -8.26 0.56
C MET A 146 22.20 -9.00 -0.46
N GLU A 147 22.34 -10.33 -0.56
CA GLU A 147 21.48 -11.15 -1.44
C GLU A 147 20.03 -11.14 -1.01
N ASN A 148 19.75 -11.20 0.30
CA ASN A 148 18.40 -11.12 0.85
C ASN A 148 17.73 -9.77 0.56
N ILE A 149 18.45 -8.66 0.68
CA ILE A 149 17.94 -7.32 0.32
C ILE A 149 17.72 -7.20 -1.19
N ARG A 150 18.66 -7.73 -1.99
CA ARG A 150 18.60 -7.72 -3.45
C ARG A 150 17.45 -8.56 -4.02
N TYR A 151 16.94 -9.54 -3.27
CA TYR A 151 15.89 -10.44 -3.73
C TYR A 151 14.64 -9.71 -4.23
N GLY A 152 14.31 -8.55 -3.63
CA GLY A 152 13.19 -7.70 -4.08
C GLY A 152 13.43 -7.01 -5.44
N ASN A 153 14.70 -6.88 -5.85
CA ASN A 153 15.09 -6.35 -7.16
C ASN A 153 16.47 -6.93 -7.54
N LEU A 154 16.47 -8.03 -8.28
CA LEU A 154 17.69 -8.78 -8.63
C LEU A 154 18.69 -7.99 -9.49
N GLU A 155 18.23 -6.93 -10.17
CA GLU A 155 19.07 -6.05 -11.00
C GLU A 155 19.60 -4.83 -10.23
N ALA A 156 19.33 -4.72 -8.92
CA ALA A 156 19.82 -3.61 -8.12
C ALA A 156 21.36 -3.65 -7.99
N SER A 157 22.02 -2.48 -8.18
CA SER A 157 23.47 -2.34 -7.96
C SER A 157 23.82 -2.50 -6.48
N ASP A 158 25.08 -2.84 -6.20
CA ASP A 158 25.59 -2.96 -4.82
C ASP A 158 25.44 -1.65 -4.03
N GLU A 159 25.61 -0.51 -4.70
CA GLU A 159 25.40 0.82 -4.10
C GLU A 159 23.95 1.05 -3.69
N ALA A 160 22.98 0.67 -4.55
CA ALA A 160 21.56 0.78 -4.25
C ALA A 160 21.15 -0.11 -3.06
N VAL A 161 21.68 -1.35 -3.00
CA VAL A 161 21.44 -2.28 -1.90
C VAL A 161 22.06 -1.77 -0.60
N SER A 162 23.28 -1.26 -0.64
CA SER A 162 23.96 -0.67 0.52
C SER A 162 23.23 0.55 1.07
N TYR A 163 22.75 1.43 0.18
CA TYR A 163 21.94 2.59 0.58
C TYR A 163 20.65 2.17 1.28
N THR A 164 19.94 1.18 0.76
CA THR A 164 18.72 0.65 1.37
C THR A 164 18.98 0.08 2.76
N HIS A 165 20.09 -0.63 2.95
CA HIS A 165 20.48 -1.19 4.24
C HIS A 165 20.81 -0.11 5.28
N LEU A 166 21.52 0.94 4.88
CA LEU A 166 21.92 2.05 5.76
C LEU A 166 20.75 2.95 6.18
N THR A 167 19.66 2.97 5.40
CA THR A 167 18.47 3.78 5.71
C THR A 167 17.44 3.04 6.56
N LEU A 168 17.63 1.76 6.84
CA LEU A 168 16.80 1.04 7.81
C LEU A 168 17.02 1.61 9.21
N PRO A 169 15.96 1.97 9.97
CA PRO A 169 16.13 2.44 11.33
C PRO A 169 16.76 1.31 12.16
N THR A 170 17.98 1.54 12.64
CA THR A 170 18.59 0.68 13.65
C THR A 170 17.81 0.93 14.94
N ASN A 171 17.04 -0.06 15.38
CA ASN A 171 16.49 -0.07 16.71
C ASN A 171 17.68 -0.25 17.67
N SER A 172 18.06 0.84 18.30
CA SER A 172 18.85 0.86 19.53
C SER A 172 17.92 0.87 20.73
#